data_c9efa8e697af5eabd4966148e6132000
#
_entry.id   c9efa8e697af5eabd4966148e6132000
#
_cell.length_a   1.000
_cell.length_b   1.000
_cell.length_c   1.000
_cell.angle_alpha   90.00
_cell.angle_beta   90.00
_cell.angle_gamma   90.00
#
_symmetry.space_group_name_H-M   'P 1'
#
loop_
_entity.id
_entity.type
_entity.pdbx_description
1 polymer ?
#
loop_
_entity_poly.entity_id
_entity_poly.type
_entity_poly.pdbx_seq_one_letter_code
_entity_poly.pdbx_strand_id
1 'polypeptide(L)'
;KIKNLKIKDLQNKELLSDKTGICASTIAKNKKIRNLVHNFQVKSAYHPPKKYNGSCLDGRDITYKIIPDANFKFFITANIKTRALRRYKELKQLKKKISFNEVLKSIKKRDKSDYNRKISPLKKTADSILINTTNLTKRACFLKIKKIMDSKIKS
;
A
#
# COMPACT_ATOMS: atom_id res chain seq x y z
N LYS A 1 10.82 14.41 -14.25
CA LYS A 1 10.83 14.65 -12.77
C LYS A 1 10.84 13.35 -11.95
N ILE A 2 10.13 12.30 -12.37
CA ILE A 2 10.14 10.99 -11.64
C ILE A 2 11.53 10.37 -11.55
N LYS A 3 12.39 10.58 -12.55
CA LYS A 3 13.78 10.08 -12.57
C LYS A 3 14.69 10.68 -11.48
N ASN A 4 14.30 11.81 -10.90
CA ASN A 4 15.13 12.58 -9.96
C ASN A 4 14.55 12.59 -8.53
N LEU A 5 13.60 11.69 -8.20
CA LEU A 5 13.07 11.56 -6.85
C LEU A 5 14.16 11.08 -5.89
N LYS A 6 14.34 11.83 -4.82
CA LYS A 6 15.25 11.48 -3.72
C LYS A 6 14.46 10.99 -2.51
N ILE A 7 15.07 10.19 -1.66
CA ILE A 7 14.43 9.69 -0.42
C ILE A 7 13.86 10.83 0.44
N LYS A 8 14.56 11.99 0.49
CA LYS A 8 14.07 13.17 1.20
C LYS A 8 12.73 13.71 0.69
N ASP A 9 12.43 13.53 -0.60
CA ASP A 9 11.18 13.99 -1.19
C ASP A 9 9.99 13.14 -0.70
N LEU A 10 10.23 11.86 -0.35
CA LEU A 10 9.25 10.95 0.22
C LEU A 10 8.93 11.25 1.69
N GLN A 11 9.79 12.02 2.38
CA GLN A 11 9.60 12.41 3.78
C GLN A 11 8.70 13.64 3.94
N ASN A 12 8.27 14.26 2.83
CA ASN A 12 7.37 15.41 2.87
C ASN A 12 6.03 15.02 3.51
N LYS A 13 5.69 15.66 4.64
CA LYS A 13 4.45 15.41 5.40
C LYS A 13 3.17 15.68 4.58
N GLU A 14 3.25 16.51 3.55
CA GLU A 14 2.12 16.77 2.64
C GLU A 14 1.70 15.52 1.85
N LEU A 15 2.66 14.60 1.57
CA LEU A 15 2.36 13.34 0.90
C LEU A 15 1.42 12.43 1.71
N LEU A 16 1.35 12.64 3.03
CA LEU A 16 0.46 11.93 3.94
C LEU A 16 -0.93 12.55 4.05
N SER A 17 -1.19 13.64 3.31
CA SER A 17 -2.48 14.33 3.35
C SER A 17 -3.54 13.62 2.51
N ASP A 18 -4.82 13.75 2.91
CA ASP A 18 -5.94 13.22 2.13
C ASP A 18 -6.07 13.95 0.77
N LYS A 19 -5.69 15.23 0.71
CA LYS A 19 -5.64 16.00 -0.55
C LYS A 19 -4.68 15.34 -1.55
N THR A 20 -3.49 14.95 -1.11
CA THR A 20 -2.52 14.23 -1.96
C THR A 20 -3.06 12.89 -2.41
N GLY A 21 -3.75 12.15 -1.53
CA GLY A 21 -4.41 10.90 -1.88
C GLY A 21 -5.49 11.07 -2.96
N ILE A 22 -6.30 12.12 -2.87
CA ILE A 22 -7.32 12.45 -3.86
C ILE A 22 -6.67 12.86 -5.19
N CYS A 23 -5.68 13.74 -5.16
CA CYS A 23 -4.91 14.12 -6.36
C CYS A 23 -4.27 12.90 -7.03
N ALA A 24 -3.63 12.04 -6.27
CA ALA A 24 -3.02 10.81 -6.79
C ALA A 24 -4.06 9.90 -7.45
N SER A 25 -5.25 9.73 -6.87
CA SER A 25 -6.32 8.92 -7.44
C SER A 25 -6.89 9.54 -8.73
N THR A 26 -6.95 10.86 -8.82
CA THR A 26 -7.39 11.59 -10.02
C THR A 26 -6.36 11.47 -11.14
N ILE A 27 -5.10 11.72 -10.84
CA ILE A 27 -3.99 11.62 -11.79
C ILE A 27 -3.83 10.17 -12.29
N ALA A 28 -4.06 9.18 -11.42
CA ALA A 28 -3.99 7.76 -11.77
C ALA A 28 -5.05 7.31 -12.81
N LYS A 29 -6.06 8.14 -13.12
CA LYS A 29 -7.00 7.88 -14.23
C LYS A 29 -6.35 8.16 -15.61
N ASN A 30 -5.30 8.96 -15.67
CA ASN A 30 -4.58 9.25 -16.91
C ASN A 30 -3.71 8.06 -17.32
N LYS A 31 -3.99 7.48 -18.48
CA LYS A 31 -3.30 6.27 -19.00
C LYS A 31 -1.80 6.48 -19.19
N LYS A 32 -1.36 7.66 -19.68
CA LYS A 32 0.07 7.98 -19.89
C LYS A 32 0.82 8.01 -18.54
N ILE A 33 0.25 8.70 -17.55
CA ILE A 33 0.86 8.77 -16.20
C ILE A 33 0.88 7.40 -15.53
N ARG A 34 -0.18 6.62 -15.68
CA ARG A 34 -0.23 5.25 -15.16
C ARG A 34 0.85 4.37 -15.76
N ASN A 35 1.10 4.44 -17.07
CA ASN A 35 2.16 3.69 -17.72
C ASN A 35 3.55 4.11 -17.21
N LEU A 36 3.79 5.40 -17.00
CA LEU A 36 5.05 5.88 -16.42
C LEU A 36 5.26 5.33 -14.99
N VAL A 37 4.21 5.36 -14.17
CA VAL A 37 4.27 4.83 -12.79
C VAL A 37 4.46 3.32 -12.81
N HIS A 38 3.76 2.60 -13.68
CA HIS A 38 3.89 1.15 -13.87
C HIS A 38 5.33 0.78 -14.22
N ASN A 39 5.91 1.41 -15.25
CA ASN A 39 7.29 1.14 -15.64
C ASN A 39 8.30 1.43 -14.52
N PHE A 40 8.07 2.49 -13.75
CA PHE A 40 8.89 2.79 -12.58
C PHE A 40 8.76 1.71 -11.50
N GLN A 41 7.54 1.25 -11.21
CA GLN A 41 7.28 0.20 -10.21
C GLN A 41 7.91 -1.12 -10.63
N VAL A 42 7.72 -1.55 -11.89
CA VAL A 42 8.33 -2.77 -12.45
C VAL A 42 9.85 -2.69 -12.36
N LYS A 43 10.44 -1.58 -12.84
CA LYS A 43 11.89 -1.40 -12.75
C LYS A 43 12.40 -1.48 -11.31
N SER A 44 11.72 -0.81 -10.37
CA SER A 44 12.11 -0.83 -8.95
C SER A 44 11.95 -2.20 -8.31
N ALA A 45 10.99 -3.01 -8.79
CA ALA A 45 10.74 -4.36 -8.29
C ALA A 45 11.84 -5.34 -8.71
N TYR A 46 12.16 -5.37 -10.01
CA TYR A 46 13.09 -6.35 -10.57
C TYR A 46 14.56 -5.90 -10.56
N HIS A 47 14.81 -4.61 -10.38
CA HIS A 47 16.18 -4.06 -10.34
C HIS A 47 16.40 -3.21 -9.07
N PRO A 48 16.35 -3.82 -7.88
CA PRO A 48 16.67 -3.10 -6.65
C PRO A 48 18.14 -2.64 -6.65
N PRO A 49 18.50 -1.58 -5.91
CA PRO A 49 19.90 -1.19 -5.76
C PRO A 49 20.75 -2.34 -5.23
N LYS A 50 21.99 -2.48 -5.73
CA LYS A 50 22.93 -3.60 -5.44
C LYS A 50 23.10 -3.97 -3.96
N LYS A 51 22.87 -3.01 -3.05
CA LYS A 51 22.95 -3.23 -1.60
C LYS A 51 21.76 -4.01 -1.01
N TYR A 52 20.73 -4.31 -1.78
CA TYR A 52 19.53 -5.03 -1.35
C TYR A 52 19.36 -6.32 -2.16
N ASN A 53 18.96 -7.39 -1.49
CA ASN A 53 18.73 -8.70 -2.11
C ASN A 53 17.32 -8.85 -2.70
N GLY A 54 16.51 -7.79 -2.68
CA GLY A 54 15.15 -7.83 -3.21
C GLY A 54 14.40 -6.54 -2.98
N SER A 55 13.14 -6.53 -3.36
CA SER A 55 12.24 -5.38 -3.26
C SER A 55 10.96 -5.76 -2.51
N CYS A 56 10.36 -4.78 -1.85
CA CYS A 56 9.05 -4.89 -1.23
C CYS A 56 8.16 -3.77 -1.75
N LEU A 57 7.04 -4.12 -2.39
CA LEU A 57 6.09 -3.17 -2.95
C LEU A 57 4.76 -3.23 -2.21
N ASP A 58 4.17 -2.06 -1.98
CA ASP A 58 2.82 -1.90 -1.45
C ASP A 58 1.91 -1.26 -2.50
N GLY A 59 0.71 -1.81 -2.68
CA GLY A 59 -0.28 -1.28 -3.60
C GLY A 59 -1.51 -2.17 -3.75
N ARG A 60 -2.41 -1.80 -4.69
CA ARG A 60 -3.70 -2.47 -4.89
C ARG A 60 -3.65 -3.56 -5.95
N ASP A 61 -2.73 -3.44 -6.89
CA ASP A 61 -2.60 -4.27 -8.08
C ASP A 61 -1.20 -4.89 -8.22
N ILE A 62 -0.40 -4.83 -7.17
CA ILE A 62 0.99 -5.29 -7.18
C ILE A 62 1.06 -6.77 -7.52
N THR A 63 0.28 -7.61 -6.85
CA THR A 63 0.37 -9.07 -6.89
C THR A 63 -0.13 -9.71 -8.19
N TYR A 64 -0.86 -8.96 -9.03
CA TYR A 64 -1.39 -9.52 -10.28
C TYR A 64 -1.02 -8.70 -11.53
N LYS A 65 -0.49 -7.48 -11.36
CA LYS A 65 -0.20 -6.60 -12.48
C LYS A 65 1.25 -6.12 -12.52
N ILE A 66 1.84 -5.81 -11.37
CA ILE A 66 3.19 -5.22 -11.30
C ILE A 66 4.24 -6.33 -11.19
N ILE A 67 4.09 -7.24 -10.23
CA ILE A 67 4.97 -8.39 -10.00
C ILE A 67 4.12 -9.65 -9.76
N PRO A 68 3.53 -10.20 -10.83
CA PRO A 68 2.69 -11.39 -10.73
C PRO A 68 3.46 -12.66 -10.36
N ASP A 69 4.76 -12.64 -10.46
CA ASP A 69 5.72 -13.71 -10.15
C ASP A 69 6.45 -13.49 -8.81
N ALA A 70 5.99 -12.55 -7.96
CA ALA A 70 6.59 -12.31 -6.66
C ALA A 70 6.64 -13.58 -5.80
N ASN A 71 7.80 -13.86 -5.18
CA ASN A 71 8.01 -15.01 -4.28
C ASN A 71 7.02 -15.04 -3.11
N PHE A 72 6.66 -13.85 -2.61
CA PHE A 72 5.73 -13.70 -1.51
C PHE A 72 4.66 -12.67 -1.85
N LYS A 73 3.40 -13.09 -1.80
CA LYS A 73 2.24 -12.22 -2.01
C LYS A 73 1.38 -12.22 -0.76
N PHE A 74 1.21 -11.07 -0.17
CA PHE A 74 0.40 -10.90 1.03
C PHE A 74 -0.80 -9.99 0.73
N PHE A 75 -1.99 -10.44 1.08
CA PHE A 75 -3.19 -9.61 1.11
C PHE A 75 -3.48 -9.20 2.55
N ILE A 76 -3.08 -7.97 2.89
CA ILE A 76 -3.22 -7.46 4.26
C ILE A 76 -4.58 -6.80 4.43
N THR A 77 -5.32 -7.21 5.44
CA THR A 77 -6.63 -6.64 5.77
C THR A 77 -6.77 -6.37 7.26
N ALA A 78 -7.77 -5.56 7.61
CA ALA A 78 -8.25 -5.37 8.97
C ALA A 78 -9.69 -4.86 8.94
N ASN A 79 -10.41 -5.04 10.06
CA ASN A 79 -11.72 -4.45 10.26
C ASN A 79 -11.69 -2.94 10.01
N ILE A 80 -12.73 -2.43 9.38
CA ILE A 80 -12.79 -1.03 8.98
C ILE A 80 -12.71 -0.05 10.16
N LYS A 81 -13.33 -0.39 11.30
CA LYS A 81 -13.25 0.42 12.52
C LYS A 81 -11.82 0.46 13.06
N THR A 82 -11.10 -0.68 13.05
CA THR A 82 -9.69 -0.75 13.46
C THR A 82 -8.80 0.08 12.55
N ARG A 83 -8.99 0.03 11.23
CA ARG A 83 -8.24 0.86 10.26
C ARG A 83 -8.52 2.35 10.47
N ALA A 84 -9.79 2.71 10.70
CA ALA A 84 -10.18 4.08 10.99
C ALA A 84 -9.57 4.58 12.30
N LEU A 85 -9.54 3.76 13.35
CA LEU A 85 -8.93 4.12 14.63
C LEU A 85 -7.41 4.33 14.50
N ARG A 86 -6.71 3.45 13.76
CA ARG A 86 -5.27 3.60 13.51
C ARG A 86 -4.99 4.92 12.76
N ARG A 87 -5.75 5.20 11.71
CA ARG A 87 -5.60 6.43 10.93
C ARG A 87 -5.97 7.68 11.73
N TYR A 88 -7.02 7.62 12.54
CA TYR A 88 -7.41 8.72 13.42
C TYR A 88 -6.30 9.07 14.42
N LYS A 89 -5.70 8.05 15.08
CA LYS A 89 -4.58 8.26 16.00
C LYS A 89 -3.39 8.91 15.31
N GLU A 90 -3.04 8.44 14.11
CA GLU A 90 -1.97 9.00 13.28
C GLU A 90 -2.21 10.48 12.94
N LEU A 91 -3.42 10.82 12.49
CA LEU A 91 -3.79 12.20 12.15
C LEU A 91 -3.81 13.12 13.39
N LYS A 92 -4.21 12.59 14.55
CA LYS A 92 -4.14 13.33 15.82
C LYS A 92 -2.70 13.63 16.23
N GLN A 93 -1.78 12.69 16.10
CA GLN A 93 -0.35 12.90 16.34
C GLN A 93 0.24 14.00 15.43
N LEU A 94 -0.29 14.10 14.20
CA LEU A 94 0.06 15.17 13.26
C LEU A 94 -0.68 16.50 13.55
N LYS A 95 -1.32 16.63 14.73
CA LYS A 95 -2.09 17.81 15.17
C LYS A 95 -3.21 18.22 14.19
N LYS A 96 -3.76 17.27 13.42
CA LYS A 96 -4.88 17.54 12.51
C LYS A 96 -6.20 17.58 13.28
N LYS A 97 -6.98 18.63 13.05
CA LYS A 97 -8.38 18.73 13.55
C LYS A 97 -9.27 17.87 12.65
N ILE A 98 -9.61 16.67 13.12
CA ILE A 98 -10.46 15.72 12.40
C ILE A 98 -11.19 14.83 13.40
N SER A 99 -12.42 14.44 13.09
CA SER A 99 -13.20 13.50 13.90
C SER A 99 -12.98 12.05 13.44
N PHE A 100 -13.26 11.10 14.34
CA PHE A 100 -13.23 9.68 14.00
C PHE A 100 -14.22 9.32 12.87
N ASN A 101 -15.42 9.92 12.90
CA ASN A 101 -16.47 9.67 11.91
C ASN A 101 -16.07 10.14 10.52
N GLU A 102 -15.38 11.28 10.40
CA GLU A 102 -14.84 11.76 9.12
C GLU A 102 -13.80 10.79 8.57
N VAL A 103 -12.89 10.30 9.42
CA VAL A 103 -11.88 9.30 9.01
C VAL A 103 -12.55 8.01 8.57
N LEU A 104 -13.54 7.53 9.33
CA LEU A 104 -14.28 6.30 8.98
C LEU A 104 -15.01 6.45 7.63
N LYS A 105 -15.68 7.60 7.40
CA LYS A 105 -16.35 7.89 6.13
C LYS A 105 -15.37 7.96 4.96
N SER A 106 -14.22 8.58 5.17
CA SER A 106 -13.15 8.67 4.16
C SER A 106 -12.62 7.28 3.77
N ILE A 107 -12.35 6.42 4.76
CA ILE A 107 -11.88 5.05 4.51
C ILE A 107 -12.95 4.23 3.77
N LYS A 108 -14.22 4.29 4.18
CA LYS A 108 -15.33 3.62 3.46
C LYS A 108 -15.39 4.03 1.99
N LYS A 109 -15.32 5.34 1.73
CA LYS A 109 -15.34 5.88 0.35
C LYS A 109 -14.16 5.38 -0.47
N ARG A 110 -12.97 5.37 0.13
CA ARG A 110 -11.74 4.89 -0.53
C ARG A 110 -11.81 3.39 -0.83
N ASP A 111 -12.24 2.56 0.13
CA ASP A 111 -12.39 1.12 -0.06
C ASP A 111 -13.35 0.84 -1.22
N LYS A 112 -14.54 1.48 -1.23
CA LYS A 112 -15.51 1.34 -2.33
C LYS A 112 -14.89 1.71 -3.67
N SER A 113 -14.11 2.80 -3.72
CA SER A 113 -13.41 3.23 -4.92
C SER A 113 -12.34 2.22 -5.36
N ASP A 114 -11.53 1.71 -4.43
CA ASP A 114 -10.45 0.78 -4.71
C ASP A 114 -10.96 -0.58 -5.21
N TYR A 115 -12.09 -1.08 -4.70
CA TYR A 115 -12.72 -2.32 -5.16
C TYR A 115 -13.43 -2.18 -6.51
N ASN A 116 -14.15 -1.05 -6.73
CA ASN A 116 -15.05 -0.91 -7.87
C ASN A 116 -14.43 -0.21 -9.09
N ARG A 117 -13.18 0.25 -9.00
CA ARG A 117 -12.53 0.93 -10.13
C ARG A 117 -12.29 -0.05 -11.28
N LYS A 118 -12.57 0.39 -12.50
CA LYS A 118 -12.41 -0.41 -13.73
C LYS A 118 -10.95 -0.79 -14.02
N ILE A 119 -10.00 0.07 -13.62
CA ILE A 119 -8.57 -0.12 -13.90
C ILE A 119 -7.85 -0.43 -12.60
N SER A 120 -7.19 -1.57 -12.56
CA SER A 120 -6.37 -2.03 -11.41
C SER A 120 -7.13 -2.01 -10.08
N PRO A 121 -8.30 -2.70 -9.96
CA PRO A 121 -9.04 -2.77 -8.71
C PRO A 121 -8.23 -3.44 -7.59
N LEU A 122 -8.62 -3.23 -6.35
CA LEU A 122 -8.09 -4.01 -5.24
C LEU A 122 -8.60 -5.44 -5.35
N LYS A 123 -7.70 -6.39 -5.59
CA LYS A 123 -8.04 -7.81 -5.78
C LYS A 123 -7.06 -8.69 -5.00
N LYS A 124 -7.60 -9.65 -4.26
CA LYS A 124 -6.82 -10.76 -3.69
C LYS A 124 -6.61 -11.81 -4.79
N THR A 125 -5.38 -12.21 -5.05
CA THR A 125 -5.07 -13.33 -5.95
C THR A 125 -5.18 -14.67 -5.20
N ALA A 126 -5.37 -15.77 -5.94
CA ALA A 126 -5.52 -17.09 -5.35
C ALA A 126 -4.28 -17.49 -4.53
N ASP A 127 -3.11 -17.15 -5.03
CA ASP A 127 -1.79 -17.40 -4.44
C ASP A 127 -1.38 -16.38 -3.35
N SER A 128 -2.21 -15.38 -3.06
CA SER A 128 -1.93 -14.42 -1.98
C SER A 128 -2.31 -14.96 -0.61
N ILE A 129 -1.38 -14.86 0.32
CA ILE A 129 -1.58 -15.20 1.73
C ILE A 129 -2.38 -14.09 2.41
N LEU A 130 -3.57 -14.43 2.90
CA LEU A 130 -4.42 -13.50 3.63
C LEU A 130 -3.90 -13.28 5.06
N ILE A 131 -3.65 -12.03 5.43
CA ILE A 131 -3.29 -11.65 6.80
C ILE A 131 -4.30 -10.64 7.33
N ASN A 132 -5.14 -11.09 8.25
CA ASN A 132 -6.01 -10.20 9.00
C ASN A 132 -5.25 -9.63 10.20
N THR A 133 -5.10 -8.30 10.21
CA THR A 133 -4.34 -7.57 11.24
C THR A 133 -5.24 -6.88 12.26
N THR A 134 -6.53 -7.18 12.30
CA THR A 134 -7.50 -6.48 13.18
C THR A 134 -7.02 -6.43 14.63
N ASN A 135 -6.60 -7.56 15.16
CA ASN A 135 -6.16 -7.72 16.56
C ASN A 135 -4.63 -7.80 16.70
N LEU A 136 -3.87 -7.43 15.67
CA LEU A 136 -2.43 -7.50 15.70
C LEU A 136 -1.80 -6.12 15.94
N THR A 137 -0.78 -6.09 16.81
CA THR A 137 0.16 -4.96 16.88
C THR A 137 1.06 -4.96 15.64
N LYS A 138 1.75 -3.85 15.37
CA LYS A 138 2.73 -3.76 14.28
C LYS A 138 3.81 -4.86 14.41
N ARG A 139 4.33 -5.07 15.64
CA ARG A 139 5.35 -6.09 15.92
C ARG A 139 4.80 -7.51 15.68
N ALA A 140 3.60 -7.81 16.18
CA ALA A 140 2.98 -9.13 15.98
C ALA A 140 2.70 -9.41 14.49
N CYS A 141 2.26 -8.43 13.73
CA CYS A 141 2.09 -8.53 12.28
C CYS A 141 3.42 -8.83 11.58
N PHE A 142 4.47 -8.09 11.91
CA PHE A 142 5.82 -8.30 11.37
C PHE A 142 6.32 -9.71 11.65
N LEU A 143 6.25 -10.18 12.91
CA LEU A 143 6.70 -11.53 13.31
C LEU A 143 5.90 -12.63 12.58
N LYS A 144 4.59 -12.42 12.39
CA LYS A 144 3.75 -13.35 11.63
C LYS A 144 4.20 -13.45 10.17
N ILE A 145 4.43 -12.32 9.51
CA ILE A 145 4.93 -12.28 8.13
C ILE A 145 6.30 -12.92 8.05
N LYS A 146 7.22 -12.55 8.94
CA LYS A 146 8.56 -13.13 9.01
C LYS A 146 8.52 -14.65 9.14
N LYS A 147 7.74 -15.19 10.06
CA LYS A 147 7.59 -16.65 10.25
C LYS A 147 7.13 -17.35 8.96
N ILE A 148 6.18 -16.76 8.24
CA ILE A 148 5.69 -17.31 6.95
C ILE A 148 6.81 -17.29 5.89
N MET A 149 7.56 -16.20 5.82
CA MET A 149 8.67 -16.08 4.88
C MET A 149 9.79 -17.09 5.21
N ASP A 150 10.21 -17.14 6.47
CA ASP A 150 11.27 -18.04 6.94
C ASP A 150 10.92 -19.53 6.68
N SER A 151 9.65 -19.93 6.85
CA SER A 151 9.21 -21.30 6.58
C SER A 151 9.27 -21.67 5.10
N LYS A 152 9.00 -20.73 4.19
CA LYS A 152 9.06 -20.96 2.73
C LYS A 152 10.47 -20.86 2.14
N ILE A 153 11.40 -20.18 2.81
CA ILE A 153 12.80 -20.09 2.35
C ILE A 153 13.58 -21.35 2.75
N LYS A 154 13.15 -22.02 3.84
CA LYS A 154 13.80 -23.23 4.35
C LYS A 154 13.29 -24.53 3.71
N SER A 155 12.15 -24.48 3.00
CA SER A 155 11.61 -25.56 2.19
C SER A 155 12.15 -25.52 0.76
#